data_38f6cbdec84767e356614a4e3e9e4c5d
#
_entry.id   38f6cbdec84767e356614a4e3e9e4c5d
#
_cell.length_a   1.000
_cell.length_b   1.000
_cell.length_c   1.000
_cell.angle_alpha   90.00
_cell.angle_beta   90.00
_cell.angle_gamma   90.00
#
_symmetry.space_group_name_H-M   'P 1'
#
loop_
_entity.id
_entity.type
_entity.pdbx_description
1 polymer ?
#
loop_
_entity_poly.entity_id
_entity_poly.type
_entity_poly.pdbx_seq_one_letter_code
_entity_poly.pdbx_strand_id
1 'polypeptide(L)'
;MRITVLGAGSIVASPERFSSGLLIESEGTRLLLDLGPGVLEKLRKLGLDPHLCIAFLITHFHIDHVSDLLPLIMMWPYKPDGIPDQSPKPLRIIGPNGLKKLIKTLTEDVEAFRYLSETMGCRRYLNLWEMSDNSRLELDKVTVKSAAVEHYGGVAYRLETEDGTVVFSGDTVPDPALTKLAKGCDVLVHECSFPHEFLIGKHTSDVQLAKIAAEVMPRVLIVTHLYPVWTGLEHRLLKSLGELGLEKVVIAKDGEIIEL
;
A
#
# COMPACT_ATOMS: atom_id res chain seq x y z
N MET A 1 -17.45 -1.97 -2.24
CA MET A 1 -15.96 -2.08 -2.10
C MET A 1 -15.60 -2.34 -0.65
N ARG A 2 -14.58 -3.18 -0.40
CA ARG A 2 -14.08 -3.49 0.95
C ARG A 2 -12.59 -3.17 1.02
N ILE A 3 -12.18 -2.47 2.07
CA ILE A 3 -10.78 -2.14 2.36
C ILE A 3 -10.41 -2.79 3.68
N THR A 4 -9.42 -3.68 3.67
CA THR A 4 -8.87 -4.29 4.88
C THR A 4 -7.49 -3.71 5.15
N VAL A 5 -7.33 -3.07 6.31
CA VAL A 5 -6.04 -2.52 6.74
C VAL A 5 -5.21 -3.64 7.34
N LEU A 6 -4.22 -4.12 6.61
CA LEU A 6 -3.28 -5.14 7.09
C LEU A 6 -2.19 -4.52 7.95
N GLY A 7 -1.85 -3.26 7.70
CA GLY A 7 -0.90 -2.52 8.49
C GLY A 7 -1.10 -1.02 8.37
N ALA A 8 -1.28 -0.35 9.51
CA ALA A 8 -1.59 1.08 9.61
C ALA A 8 -0.45 1.91 10.23
N GLY A 9 0.67 1.30 10.59
CA GLY A 9 1.80 1.95 11.23
C GLY A 9 3.02 2.08 10.33
N SER A 10 4.12 2.45 10.97
CA SER A 10 5.44 2.66 10.38
C SER A 10 6.38 1.49 10.70
N ILE A 11 7.66 1.65 10.36
CA ILE A 11 8.71 0.69 10.76
C ILE A 11 8.85 0.57 12.30
N VAL A 12 8.45 1.59 13.04
CA VAL A 12 8.43 1.55 14.51
C VAL A 12 7.05 1.05 14.95
N ALA A 13 7.01 -0.22 15.35
CA ALA A 13 5.77 -0.88 15.75
C ALA A 13 5.13 -0.27 17.00
N SER A 14 3.80 -0.22 17.02
CA SER A 14 2.98 -0.02 18.22
C SER A 14 2.06 -1.24 18.43
N PRO A 15 1.41 -1.39 19.61
CA PRO A 15 0.53 -2.54 19.85
C PRO A 15 -0.62 -2.68 18.83
N GLU A 16 -1.10 -1.57 18.26
CA GLU A 16 -2.26 -1.53 17.38
C GLU A 16 -1.91 -1.30 15.91
N ARG A 17 -0.66 -0.96 15.61
CA ARG A 17 -0.21 -0.57 14.27
C ARG A 17 1.20 -1.05 14.00
N PHE A 18 1.37 -1.68 12.86
CA PHE A 18 2.67 -2.02 12.30
C PHE A 18 2.66 -1.72 10.80
N SER A 19 3.76 -1.90 10.14
CA SER A 19 4.10 -1.49 8.77
C SER A 19 3.03 -1.66 7.71
N SER A 20 3.16 -0.90 6.65
CA SER A 20 2.17 -0.64 5.60
C SER A 20 1.67 -1.88 4.88
N GLY A 21 0.36 -2.00 4.76
CA GLY A 21 -0.31 -2.98 3.91
C GLY A 21 -1.81 -2.77 3.86
N LEU A 22 -2.38 -2.74 2.66
CA LEU A 22 -3.82 -2.58 2.42
C LEU A 22 -4.31 -3.62 1.42
N LEU A 23 -5.38 -4.32 1.74
CA LEU A 23 -6.10 -5.17 0.79
C LEU A 23 -7.36 -4.44 0.32
N ILE A 24 -7.49 -4.27 -0.99
CA ILE A 24 -8.69 -3.71 -1.64
C ILE A 24 -9.42 -4.84 -2.36
N GLU A 25 -10.69 -5.00 -2.04
CA GLU A 25 -11.59 -5.98 -2.66
C GLU A 25 -12.76 -5.25 -3.31
N SER A 26 -12.96 -5.48 -4.61
CA SER A 26 -14.04 -4.91 -5.40
C SER A 26 -14.46 -5.92 -6.47
N GLU A 27 -15.75 -6.27 -6.55
CA GLU A 27 -16.32 -7.17 -7.56
C GLU A 27 -15.58 -8.51 -7.76
N GLY A 28 -15.09 -9.10 -6.66
CA GLY A 28 -14.30 -10.33 -6.69
C GLY A 28 -12.84 -10.15 -7.11
N THR A 29 -12.43 -8.94 -7.39
CA THR A 29 -11.04 -8.56 -7.66
C THR A 29 -10.34 -8.15 -6.37
N ARG A 30 -9.09 -8.60 -6.18
CA ARG A 30 -8.26 -8.27 -5.02
C ARG A 30 -6.95 -7.65 -5.44
N LEU A 31 -6.61 -6.52 -4.82
CA LEU A 31 -5.34 -5.82 -4.99
C LEU A 31 -4.71 -5.61 -3.62
N LEU A 32 -3.43 -5.90 -3.50
CA LEU A 32 -2.67 -5.64 -2.29
C LEU A 32 -1.71 -4.48 -2.51
N LEU A 33 -1.79 -3.46 -1.67
CA LEU A 33 -0.94 -2.27 -1.70
C LEU A 33 0.03 -2.33 -0.52
N ASP A 34 1.31 -2.27 -0.84
CA ASP A 34 2.46 -2.46 0.01
C ASP A 34 2.56 -3.84 0.68
N LEU A 35 3.79 -4.24 0.91
CA LEU A 35 4.19 -5.53 1.46
C LEU A 35 5.15 -5.32 2.65
N GLY A 36 4.71 -4.54 3.62
CA GLY A 36 5.45 -4.33 4.86
C GLY A 36 5.60 -5.64 5.65
N PRO A 37 6.51 -5.68 6.65
CA PRO A 37 6.77 -6.89 7.42
C PRO A 37 5.52 -7.40 8.12
N GLY A 38 5.20 -8.67 7.91
CA GLY A 38 4.07 -9.36 8.50
C GLY A 38 2.73 -9.18 7.78
N VAL A 39 2.68 -8.53 6.63
CA VAL A 39 1.47 -8.41 5.80
C VAL A 39 0.98 -9.79 5.35
N LEU A 40 1.88 -10.68 4.90
CA LEU A 40 1.53 -12.05 4.53
C LEU A 40 1.01 -12.87 5.72
N GLU A 41 1.59 -12.68 6.90
CA GLU A 41 1.10 -13.34 8.13
C GLU A 41 -0.29 -12.86 8.54
N LYS A 42 -0.59 -11.57 8.36
CA LYS A 42 -1.92 -11.02 8.61
C LYS A 42 -2.95 -11.55 7.62
N LEU A 43 -2.62 -11.66 6.32
CA LEU A 43 -3.46 -12.34 5.33
C LEU A 43 -3.75 -13.78 5.78
N ARG A 44 -2.71 -14.54 6.16
CA ARG A 44 -2.86 -15.91 6.66
C ARG A 44 -3.81 -15.99 7.86
N LYS A 45 -3.67 -15.10 8.84
CA LYS A 45 -4.55 -15.04 10.04
C LYS A 45 -6.00 -14.76 9.68
N LEU A 46 -6.24 -13.97 8.64
CA LEU A 46 -7.58 -13.66 8.14
C LEU A 46 -8.13 -14.77 7.21
N GLY A 47 -7.38 -15.85 6.98
CA GLY A 47 -7.77 -16.92 6.05
C GLY A 47 -7.78 -16.48 4.58
N LEU A 48 -7.04 -15.43 4.25
CA LEU A 48 -6.95 -14.89 2.89
C LEU A 48 -5.71 -15.43 2.18
N ASP A 49 -5.94 -16.02 1.01
CA ASP A 49 -4.86 -16.54 0.16
C ASP A 49 -4.32 -15.42 -0.75
N PRO A 50 -3.03 -15.05 -0.66
CA PRO A 50 -2.42 -14.05 -1.53
C PRO A 50 -2.48 -14.42 -3.03
N HIS A 51 -2.57 -15.72 -3.40
CA HIS A 51 -2.74 -16.14 -4.79
C HIS A 51 -4.07 -15.69 -5.42
N LEU A 52 -5.02 -15.22 -4.61
CA LEU A 52 -6.27 -14.65 -5.10
C LEU A 52 -6.15 -13.15 -5.44
N CYS A 53 -5.03 -12.51 -5.12
CA CYS A 53 -4.74 -11.15 -5.58
C CYS A 53 -4.36 -11.16 -7.05
N ILE A 54 -4.92 -10.22 -7.81
CA ILE A 54 -4.59 -10.06 -9.24
C ILE A 54 -3.29 -9.30 -9.45
N ALA A 55 -2.90 -8.47 -8.48
CA ALA A 55 -1.64 -7.73 -8.46
C ALA A 55 -1.27 -7.23 -7.05
N PHE A 56 0.02 -6.95 -6.90
CA PHE A 56 0.64 -6.34 -5.72
C PHE A 56 1.25 -4.99 -6.13
N LEU A 57 0.84 -3.91 -5.50
CA LEU A 57 1.27 -2.56 -5.81
C LEU A 57 2.20 -2.05 -4.71
N ILE A 58 3.39 -1.62 -5.08
CA ILE A 58 4.41 -1.09 -4.17
C ILE A 58 4.52 0.41 -4.37
N THR A 59 4.37 1.19 -3.30
CA THR A 59 4.45 2.66 -3.37
C THR A 59 5.89 3.15 -3.49
N HIS A 60 6.80 2.58 -2.70
CA HIS A 60 8.23 2.89 -2.69
C HIS A 60 9.02 1.74 -2.02
N PHE A 61 10.36 1.86 -1.94
CA PHE A 61 11.21 0.73 -1.55
C PHE A 61 11.77 0.80 -0.13
N HIS A 62 11.15 1.56 0.77
CA HIS A 62 11.48 1.43 2.18
C HIS A 62 11.10 0.06 2.72
N ILE A 63 11.86 -0.41 3.69
CA ILE A 63 11.74 -1.76 4.24
C ILE A 63 10.33 -2.05 4.78
N ASP A 64 9.71 -1.08 5.40
CA ASP A 64 8.35 -1.19 5.94
C ASP A 64 7.24 -1.24 4.89
N HIS A 65 7.61 -1.15 3.60
CA HIS A 65 6.69 -1.30 2.47
C HIS A 65 7.02 -2.50 1.57
N VAL A 66 8.21 -3.14 1.74
CA VAL A 66 8.66 -4.21 0.82
C VAL A 66 9.23 -5.45 1.52
N SER A 67 9.26 -5.53 2.85
CA SER A 67 9.89 -6.66 3.56
C SER A 67 9.31 -8.02 3.19
N ASP A 68 7.99 -8.11 2.97
CA ASP A 68 7.34 -9.36 2.61
C ASP A 68 7.42 -9.71 1.11
N LEU A 69 8.14 -8.89 0.31
CA LEU A 69 8.29 -9.09 -1.12
C LEU A 69 9.06 -10.37 -1.46
N LEU A 70 10.19 -10.63 -0.81
CA LEU A 70 10.95 -11.88 -1.03
C LEU A 70 10.20 -13.11 -0.52
N PRO A 71 9.59 -13.12 0.67
CA PRO A 71 8.68 -14.18 1.09
C PRO A 71 7.54 -14.43 0.09
N LEU A 72 6.92 -13.40 -0.47
CA LEU A 72 5.87 -13.53 -1.49
C LEU A 72 6.41 -14.22 -2.75
N ILE A 73 7.57 -13.77 -3.26
CA ILE A 73 8.21 -14.38 -4.43
C ILE A 73 8.53 -15.85 -4.16
N MET A 74 9.05 -16.17 -2.97
CA MET A 74 9.42 -17.54 -2.61
C MET A 74 8.21 -18.47 -2.47
N MET A 75 7.11 -18.00 -1.90
CA MET A 75 5.91 -18.82 -1.70
C MET A 75 5.08 -19.02 -2.98
N TRP A 76 5.21 -18.14 -3.96
CA TRP A 76 4.30 -18.10 -5.12
C TRP A 76 4.21 -19.38 -5.94
N PRO A 77 5.30 -20.15 -6.15
CA PRO A 77 5.22 -21.40 -6.87
C PRO A 77 4.67 -22.59 -6.06
N TYR A 78 4.05 -22.33 -4.90
CA TYR A 78 3.43 -23.38 -4.08
C TYR A 78 1.93 -23.14 -4.00
N LYS A 79 1.17 -24.24 -4.04
CA LYS A 79 -0.26 -24.23 -3.74
C LYS A 79 -0.49 -24.02 -2.22
N PRO A 80 -1.73 -23.70 -1.80
CA PRO A 80 -2.05 -23.51 -0.37
C PRO A 80 -1.73 -24.72 0.52
N ASP A 81 -1.68 -25.93 -0.03
CA ASP A 81 -1.29 -27.18 0.65
C ASP A 81 0.24 -27.39 0.73
N GLY A 82 1.03 -26.44 0.20
CA GLY A 82 2.50 -26.51 0.16
C GLY A 82 3.08 -27.37 -0.96
N ILE A 83 2.24 -27.93 -1.83
CA ILE A 83 2.71 -28.71 -2.99
C ILE A 83 3.17 -27.75 -4.09
N PRO A 84 4.35 -27.98 -4.72
CA PRO A 84 4.79 -27.15 -5.84
C PRO A 84 3.77 -27.12 -6.99
N ASP A 85 3.45 -25.94 -7.48
CA ASP A 85 2.66 -25.75 -8.68
C ASP A 85 3.57 -25.84 -9.91
N GLN A 86 3.29 -26.75 -10.82
CA GLN A 86 4.08 -26.92 -12.04
C GLN A 86 3.90 -25.78 -13.03
N SER A 87 2.82 -25.00 -12.90
CA SER A 87 2.49 -23.87 -13.77
C SER A 87 1.85 -22.73 -12.96
N PRO A 88 2.62 -22.09 -12.08
CA PRO A 88 2.09 -21.02 -11.23
C PRO A 88 1.59 -19.85 -12.09
N LYS A 89 0.50 -19.22 -11.64
CA LYS A 89 0.00 -17.99 -12.28
C LYS A 89 1.08 -16.90 -12.27
N PRO A 90 1.05 -15.96 -13.23
CA PRO A 90 1.93 -14.81 -13.19
C PRO A 90 1.76 -14.01 -11.89
N LEU A 91 2.85 -13.78 -11.17
CA LEU A 91 2.92 -12.89 -10.02
C LEU A 91 3.11 -11.46 -10.53
N ARG A 92 2.02 -10.70 -10.57
CA ARG A 92 2.04 -9.31 -11.04
C ARG A 92 2.43 -8.38 -9.91
N ILE A 93 3.61 -7.76 -10.03
CA ILE A 93 4.10 -6.75 -9.09
C ILE A 93 4.25 -5.44 -9.85
N ILE A 94 3.63 -4.41 -9.32
CA ILE A 94 3.62 -3.05 -9.88
C ILE A 94 4.30 -2.14 -8.87
N GLY A 95 5.19 -1.27 -9.32
CA GLY A 95 5.89 -0.36 -8.42
C GLY A 95 6.50 0.82 -9.15
N PRO A 96 7.17 1.73 -8.45
CA PRO A 96 7.84 2.86 -9.08
C PRO A 96 9.03 2.41 -9.92
N ASN A 97 9.57 3.33 -10.70
CA ASN A 97 10.81 3.13 -11.45
C ASN A 97 11.91 2.58 -10.55
N GLY A 98 12.58 1.53 -10.99
CA GLY A 98 13.61 0.81 -10.24
C GLY A 98 13.12 -0.52 -9.63
N LEU A 99 11.82 -0.85 -9.70
CA LEU A 99 11.28 -2.13 -9.22
C LEU A 99 11.99 -3.32 -9.89
N LYS A 100 12.12 -3.31 -11.21
CA LYS A 100 12.79 -4.38 -11.97
C LYS A 100 14.24 -4.55 -11.54
N LYS A 101 14.94 -3.43 -11.31
CA LYS A 101 16.32 -3.43 -10.81
C LYS A 101 16.39 -4.01 -9.38
N LEU A 102 15.50 -3.58 -8.48
CA LEU A 102 15.42 -4.08 -7.12
C LEU A 102 15.23 -5.60 -7.11
N ILE A 103 14.21 -6.10 -7.81
CA ILE A 103 13.92 -7.54 -7.88
C ILE A 103 15.11 -8.31 -8.44
N LYS A 104 15.70 -7.84 -9.55
CA LYS A 104 16.90 -8.46 -10.11
C LYS A 104 18.02 -8.51 -9.09
N THR A 105 18.34 -7.38 -8.45
CA THR A 105 19.41 -7.32 -7.44
C THR A 105 19.16 -8.31 -6.31
N LEU A 106 17.96 -8.34 -5.76
CA LEU A 106 17.62 -9.22 -4.64
C LEU A 106 17.63 -10.70 -5.02
N THR A 107 17.16 -11.06 -6.22
CA THR A 107 17.00 -12.49 -6.60
C THR A 107 18.19 -13.05 -7.39
N GLU A 108 19.11 -12.22 -7.90
CA GLU A 108 20.19 -12.65 -8.79
C GLU A 108 21.57 -12.19 -8.31
N ASP A 109 21.71 -10.92 -7.87
CA ASP A 109 23.03 -10.36 -7.57
C ASP A 109 23.42 -10.62 -6.09
N VAL A 110 22.44 -10.68 -5.17
CA VAL A 110 22.69 -11.05 -3.77
C VAL A 110 22.84 -12.57 -3.66
N GLU A 111 24.07 -13.04 -3.38
CA GLU A 111 24.42 -14.47 -3.34
C GLU A 111 23.47 -15.30 -2.44
N ALA A 112 23.16 -14.79 -1.25
CA ALA A 112 22.28 -15.46 -0.29
C ALA A 112 20.87 -15.73 -0.79
N PHE A 113 20.37 -14.96 -1.78
CA PHE A 113 19.02 -15.08 -2.32
C PHE A 113 18.98 -15.58 -3.79
N ARG A 114 20.13 -15.84 -4.38
CA ARG A 114 20.25 -16.29 -5.78
C ARG A 114 19.48 -17.59 -6.07
N TYR A 115 19.27 -18.43 -5.06
CA TYR A 115 18.44 -19.64 -5.20
C TYR A 115 17.01 -19.35 -5.68
N LEU A 116 16.48 -18.16 -5.44
CA LEU A 116 15.15 -17.76 -5.94
C LEU A 116 15.09 -17.75 -7.47
N SER A 117 16.16 -17.33 -8.13
CA SER A 117 16.24 -17.34 -9.60
C SER A 117 16.79 -18.65 -10.14
N GLU A 118 17.87 -19.20 -9.56
CA GLU A 118 18.58 -20.37 -10.09
C GLU A 118 17.85 -21.67 -9.81
N THR A 119 17.36 -21.86 -8.59
CA THR A 119 16.72 -23.11 -8.16
C THR A 119 15.21 -23.05 -8.30
N MET A 120 14.57 -22.00 -7.82
CA MET A 120 13.11 -21.85 -7.85
C MET A 120 12.60 -21.28 -9.17
N GLY A 121 13.46 -20.63 -9.96
CA GLY A 121 13.13 -20.11 -11.28
C GLY A 121 12.09 -18.99 -11.26
N CYS A 122 12.18 -18.08 -10.30
CA CYS A 122 11.19 -17.02 -10.09
C CYS A 122 10.93 -16.16 -11.33
N ARG A 123 11.91 -15.99 -12.21
CA ARG A 123 11.74 -15.27 -13.48
C ARG A 123 10.60 -15.79 -14.35
N ARG A 124 10.23 -17.08 -14.23
CA ARG A 124 9.18 -17.71 -15.07
C ARG A 124 7.80 -17.22 -14.73
N TYR A 125 7.56 -16.80 -13.47
CA TYR A 125 6.26 -16.33 -13.01
C TYR A 125 6.22 -14.86 -12.62
N LEU A 126 7.37 -14.20 -12.46
CA LEU A 126 7.41 -12.76 -12.19
C LEU A 126 6.95 -11.94 -13.41
N ASN A 127 5.97 -11.07 -13.19
CA ASN A 127 5.47 -10.10 -14.15
C ASN A 127 5.55 -8.71 -13.52
N LEU A 128 6.58 -7.93 -13.90
CA LEU A 128 6.96 -6.68 -13.25
C LEU A 128 6.60 -5.47 -14.11
N TRP A 129 5.85 -4.53 -13.53
CA TRP A 129 5.43 -3.29 -14.16
C TRP A 129 5.94 -2.09 -13.36
N GLU A 130 6.54 -1.13 -14.06
CA GLU A 130 6.97 0.13 -13.45
C GLU A 130 6.01 1.24 -13.83
N MET A 131 5.61 2.03 -12.84
CA MET A 131 4.74 3.19 -13.01
C MET A 131 5.46 4.43 -12.46
N SER A 132 5.19 5.56 -13.07
CA SER A 132 5.75 6.86 -12.71
C SER A 132 4.66 7.92 -12.70
N ASP A 133 5.03 9.18 -12.83
CA ASP A 133 4.05 10.25 -12.94
C ASP A 133 3.12 10.06 -14.16
N ASN A 134 1.83 10.31 -13.95
CA ASN A 134 0.77 10.19 -14.97
C ASN A 134 0.68 8.84 -15.70
N SER A 135 1.19 7.74 -15.08
CA SER A 135 1.02 6.40 -15.66
C SER A 135 -0.40 5.88 -15.48
N ARG A 136 -0.82 5.04 -16.42
CA ARG A 136 -2.11 4.34 -16.40
C ARG A 136 -1.93 2.88 -16.83
N LEU A 137 -2.57 1.97 -16.11
CA LEU A 137 -2.56 0.54 -16.38
C LEU A 137 -3.96 -0.04 -16.17
N GLU A 138 -4.42 -0.83 -17.13
CA GLU A 138 -5.66 -1.59 -17.00
C GLU A 138 -5.36 -2.98 -16.46
N LEU A 139 -6.01 -3.37 -15.39
CA LEU A 139 -5.91 -4.67 -14.73
C LEU A 139 -7.29 -5.27 -14.54
N ASP A 140 -7.67 -6.18 -15.43
CA ASP A 140 -8.98 -6.81 -15.41
C ASP A 140 -10.11 -5.75 -15.33
N LYS A 141 -10.77 -5.61 -14.18
CA LYS A 141 -11.85 -4.63 -13.93
C LYS A 141 -11.39 -3.35 -13.21
N VAL A 142 -10.08 -3.17 -13.04
CA VAL A 142 -9.53 -2.04 -12.29
C VAL A 142 -8.62 -1.21 -13.18
N THR A 143 -8.86 0.10 -13.24
CA THR A 143 -7.89 1.04 -13.78
C THR A 143 -6.98 1.53 -12.66
N VAL A 144 -5.68 1.32 -12.81
CA VAL A 144 -4.65 1.85 -11.91
C VAL A 144 -4.02 3.07 -12.54
N LYS A 145 -4.02 4.20 -11.83
CA LYS A 145 -3.28 5.41 -12.20
C LYS A 145 -2.27 5.74 -11.12
N SER A 146 -1.19 6.42 -11.47
CA SER A 146 -0.18 6.85 -10.52
C SER A 146 0.25 8.30 -10.70
N ALA A 147 0.71 8.90 -9.62
CA ALA A 147 1.45 10.15 -9.62
C ALA A 147 2.75 9.96 -8.84
N ALA A 148 3.84 10.51 -9.33
CA ALA A 148 5.07 10.59 -8.55
C ALA A 148 4.85 11.51 -7.35
N VAL A 149 5.40 11.12 -6.19
CA VAL A 149 5.31 11.89 -4.96
C VAL A 149 6.70 12.18 -4.39
N GLU A 150 6.80 13.25 -3.58
CA GLU A 150 8.09 13.65 -3.01
C GLU A 150 8.45 12.77 -1.80
N HIS A 151 8.79 11.49 -2.08
CA HIS A 151 9.30 10.56 -1.10
C HIS A 151 10.17 9.48 -1.77
N TYR A 152 11.50 9.67 -1.80
CA TYR A 152 12.50 8.68 -2.27
C TYR A 152 12.11 7.93 -3.57
N GLY A 153 11.55 8.64 -4.56
CA GLY A 153 11.14 8.06 -5.83
C GLY A 153 9.82 7.30 -5.78
N GLY A 154 9.01 7.52 -4.75
CA GLY A 154 7.72 6.88 -4.56
C GLY A 154 6.63 7.33 -5.52
N VAL A 155 5.54 6.59 -5.51
CA VAL A 155 4.31 6.88 -6.26
C VAL A 155 3.09 6.69 -5.39
N ALA A 156 2.11 7.57 -5.57
CA ALA A 156 0.75 7.36 -5.09
C ALA A 156 -0.05 6.60 -6.16
N TYR A 157 -1.05 5.84 -5.73
CA TYR A 157 -1.94 5.10 -6.62
C TYR A 157 -3.38 5.56 -6.51
N ARG A 158 -4.07 5.61 -7.65
CA ARG A 158 -5.51 5.74 -7.78
C ARG A 158 -6.06 4.48 -8.43
N LEU A 159 -6.96 3.80 -7.75
CA LEU A 159 -7.66 2.60 -8.21
C LEU A 159 -9.10 2.98 -8.53
N GLU A 160 -9.50 2.81 -9.78
CA GLU A 160 -10.87 3.05 -10.24
C GLU A 160 -11.52 1.70 -10.53
N THR A 161 -12.64 1.44 -9.88
CA THR A 161 -13.46 0.22 -10.01
C THR A 161 -14.93 0.61 -10.22
N GLU A 162 -15.79 -0.35 -10.53
CA GLU A 162 -17.25 -0.08 -10.61
C GLU A 162 -17.85 0.27 -9.23
N ASP A 163 -17.27 -0.21 -8.12
CA ASP A 163 -17.74 0.11 -6.76
C ASP A 163 -17.26 1.48 -6.25
N GLY A 164 -16.38 2.17 -6.96
CA GLY A 164 -15.85 3.47 -6.57
C GLY A 164 -14.34 3.61 -6.78
N THR A 165 -13.81 4.68 -6.23
CA THR A 165 -12.42 5.11 -6.43
C THR A 165 -11.67 5.23 -5.10
N VAL A 166 -10.53 4.56 -5.00
CA VAL A 166 -9.60 4.67 -3.86
C VAL A 166 -8.30 5.32 -4.30
N VAL A 167 -7.81 6.27 -3.52
CA VAL A 167 -6.45 6.80 -3.66
C VAL A 167 -5.64 6.44 -2.44
N PHE A 168 -4.44 5.92 -2.66
CA PHE A 168 -3.46 5.60 -1.63
C PHE A 168 -2.21 6.44 -1.82
N SER A 169 -1.87 7.24 -0.80
CA SER A 169 -0.77 8.20 -0.88
C SER A 169 0.61 7.54 -0.94
N GLY A 170 0.77 6.34 -0.33
CA GLY A 170 2.07 5.93 0.17
C GLY A 170 2.61 6.97 1.16
N ASP A 171 3.92 7.00 1.35
CA ASP A 171 4.57 8.04 2.14
C ASP A 171 4.87 9.26 1.27
N THR A 172 4.59 10.45 1.80
CA THR A 172 4.81 11.70 1.08
C THR A 172 4.76 12.94 1.98
N VAL A 173 5.42 14.00 1.56
CA VAL A 173 5.07 15.35 1.99
C VAL A 173 3.79 15.81 1.30
N PRO A 174 3.16 16.93 1.70
CA PRO A 174 2.08 17.52 0.91
C PRO A 174 2.51 17.72 -0.54
N ASP A 175 1.81 17.07 -1.47
CA ASP A 175 2.20 17.03 -2.87
C ASP A 175 1.01 17.40 -3.78
N PRO A 176 1.16 18.43 -4.64
CA PRO A 176 0.11 18.82 -5.58
C PRO A 176 -0.25 17.74 -6.60
N ALA A 177 0.68 16.86 -6.98
CA ALA A 177 0.41 15.78 -7.92
C ALA A 177 -0.51 14.72 -7.27
N LEU A 178 -0.26 14.39 -5.99
CA LEU A 178 -1.15 13.54 -5.20
C LEU A 178 -2.53 14.17 -5.05
N THR A 179 -2.59 15.45 -4.65
CA THR A 179 -3.87 16.17 -4.48
C THR A 179 -4.67 16.17 -5.78
N LYS A 180 -4.02 16.37 -6.92
CA LYS A 180 -4.64 16.28 -8.25
C LYS A 180 -5.13 14.86 -8.57
N LEU A 181 -4.32 13.84 -8.27
CA LEU A 181 -4.68 12.42 -8.45
C LEU A 181 -5.90 12.05 -7.60
N ALA A 182 -6.03 12.61 -6.40
CA ALA A 182 -7.08 12.31 -5.45
C ALA A 182 -8.39 13.04 -5.71
N LYS A 183 -8.43 14.05 -6.58
CA LYS A 183 -9.69 14.79 -6.87
C LYS A 183 -10.81 13.84 -7.29
N GLY A 184 -11.96 13.98 -6.61
CA GLY A 184 -13.16 13.18 -6.88
C GLY A 184 -13.02 11.70 -6.53
N CYS A 185 -12.10 11.30 -5.64
CA CYS A 185 -12.07 9.95 -5.11
C CYS A 185 -13.14 9.76 -4.03
N ASP A 186 -13.66 8.54 -3.92
CA ASP A 186 -14.57 8.18 -2.82
C ASP A 186 -13.79 8.00 -1.53
N VAL A 187 -12.62 7.36 -1.60
CA VAL A 187 -11.76 7.09 -0.45
C VAL A 187 -10.37 7.66 -0.70
N LEU A 188 -9.88 8.42 0.28
CA LEU A 188 -8.48 8.79 0.37
C LEU A 188 -7.85 8.05 1.56
N VAL A 189 -6.90 7.17 1.28
CA VAL A 189 -6.01 6.57 2.29
C VAL A 189 -4.72 7.37 2.28
N HIS A 190 -4.43 8.08 3.36
CA HIS A 190 -3.30 9.00 3.41
C HIS A 190 -2.47 8.81 4.67
N GLU A 191 -1.15 8.91 4.52
CA GLU A 191 -0.24 8.93 5.65
C GLU A 191 -0.46 10.16 6.55
N CYS A 192 -0.21 9.98 7.85
CA CYS A 192 -0.06 11.06 8.81
C CYS A 192 0.96 10.64 9.87
N SER A 193 2.22 10.60 9.46
CA SER A 193 3.28 9.99 10.26
C SER A 193 3.48 10.64 11.62
N PHE A 194 3.37 11.98 11.70
CA PHE A 194 3.69 12.71 12.92
C PHE A 194 2.69 13.83 13.23
N PRO A 195 2.44 14.14 14.51
CA PRO A 195 1.93 15.46 14.91
C PRO A 195 2.83 16.57 14.37
N HIS A 196 2.25 17.72 14.03
CA HIS A 196 2.97 18.81 13.36
C HIS A 196 4.25 19.25 14.08
N GLU A 197 4.21 19.31 15.41
CA GLU A 197 5.35 19.69 16.26
C GLU A 197 6.49 18.66 16.29
N PHE A 198 6.22 17.41 15.88
CA PHE A 198 7.19 16.32 15.83
C PHE A 198 7.55 15.90 14.42
N LEU A 199 7.05 16.64 13.40
CA LEU A 199 7.26 16.29 12.01
C LEU A 199 8.74 16.21 11.65
N ILE A 200 9.16 15.07 11.13
CA ILE A 200 10.51 14.83 10.63
C ILE A 200 10.47 14.20 9.24
N GLY A 201 11.56 14.36 8.51
CA GLY A 201 11.76 13.71 7.23
C GLY A 201 10.77 14.17 6.15
N LYS A 202 10.50 13.26 5.22
CA LYS A 202 9.61 13.48 4.09
C LYS A 202 8.25 12.83 4.32
N HIS A 203 7.51 13.36 5.28
CA HIS A 203 6.18 12.88 5.70
C HIS A 203 5.15 14.00 5.84
N THR A 204 3.93 13.62 6.09
CA THR A 204 2.78 14.53 6.29
C THR A 204 2.38 14.57 7.77
N SER A 205 2.10 15.76 8.29
CA SER A 205 1.54 15.98 9.63
C SER A 205 0.01 16.14 9.60
N ASP A 206 -0.62 16.13 10.79
CA ASP A 206 -2.06 16.39 10.97
C ASP A 206 -2.52 17.72 10.37
N VAL A 207 -1.76 18.79 10.61
CA VAL A 207 -2.06 20.14 10.07
C VAL A 207 -1.99 20.13 8.53
N GLN A 208 -1.05 19.43 7.98
CA GLN A 208 -0.87 19.31 6.53
C GLN A 208 -1.95 18.41 5.92
N LEU A 209 -2.24 17.27 6.56
CA LEU A 209 -3.30 16.36 6.12
C LEU A 209 -4.67 17.05 6.12
N ALA A 210 -4.97 17.87 7.14
CA ALA A 210 -6.23 18.63 7.18
C ALA A 210 -6.38 19.55 5.95
N LYS A 211 -5.30 20.20 5.49
CA LYS A 211 -5.32 21.02 4.27
C LYS A 211 -5.56 20.20 3.01
N ILE A 212 -4.88 19.06 2.88
CA ILE A 212 -5.07 18.12 1.75
C ILE A 212 -6.51 17.62 1.73
N ALA A 213 -7.03 17.18 2.88
CA ALA A 213 -8.39 16.66 3.00
C ALA A 213 -9.45 17.72 2.67
N ALA A 214 -9.23 19.00 3.08
CA ALA A 214 -10.10 20.11 2.73
C ALA A 214 -10.10 20.42 1.21
N GLU A 215 -9.00 20.19 0.51
CA GLU A 215 -8.92 20.38 -0.94
C GLU A 215 -9.52 19.23 -1.73
N VAL A 216 -9.31 17.99 -1.27
CA VAL A 216 -9.77 16.76 -1.95
C VAL A 216 -11.24 16.47 -1.64
N MET A 217 -11.68 16.69 -0.40
CA MET A 217 -13.03 16.38 0.12
C MET A 217 -13.49 14.95 -0.21
N PRO A 218 -12.73 13.91 0.18
CA PRO A 218 -13.15 12.53 -0.05
C PRO A 218 -14.37 12.19 0.81
N ARG A 219 -15.21 11.23 0.39
CA ARG A 219 -16.31 10.73 1.23
C ARG A 219 -15.77 10.06 2.49
N VAL A 220 -14.71 9.26 2.34
CA VAL A 220 -14.03 8.57 3.45
C VAL A 220 -12.55 8.93 3.43
N LEU A 221 -12.04 9.44 4.55
CA LEU A 221 -10.61 9.62 4.80
C LEU A 221 -10.13 8.53 5.74
N ILE A 222 -9.18 7.71 5.30
CA ILE A 222 -8.50 6.71 6.12
C ILE A 222 -7.08 7.23 6.40
N VAL A 223 -6.79 7.47 7.67
CA VAL A 223 -5.48 7.96 8.12
C VAL A 223 -4.62 6.78 8.52
N THR A 224 -3.46 6.64 7.91
CA THR A 224 -2.54 5.51 8.07
C THR A 224 -1.10 5.96 8.32
N HIS A 225 -0.16 5.01 8.41
CA HIS A 225 1.28 5.23 8.60
C HIS A 225 1.61 6.04 9.87
N LEU A 226 0.87 5.81 10.95
CA LEU A 226 1.05 6.53 12.20
C LEU A 226 2.24 5.96 12.99
N TYR A 227 3.17 6.84 13.35
CA TYR A 227 4.24 6.51 14.29
C TYR A 227 3.73 6.40 15.73
N PRO A 228 4.43 5.67 16.62
CA PRO A 228 4.00 5.50 18.03
C PRO A 228 3.80 6.78 18.82
N VAL A 229 4.38 7.91 18.38
CA VAL A 229 4.16 9.22 18.98
C VAL A 229 2.69 9.66 18.96
N TRP A 230 1.87 9.06 18.09
CA TRP A 230 0.43 9.29 18.05
C TRP A 230 -0.34 8.59 19.17
N THR A 231 0.26 7.62 19.88
CA THR A 231 -0.43 6.87 20.93
C THR A 231 -0.98 7.80 22.01
N GLY A 232 -2.30 7.82 22.16
CA GLY A 232 -3.01 8.71 23.06
C GLY A 232 -3.27 10.13 22.52
N LEU A 233 -2.77 10.46 21.33
CA LEU A 233 -2.98 11.76 20.68
C LEU A 233 -3.97 11.71 19.51
N GLU A 234 -4.54 10.54 19.19
CA GLU A 234 -5.44 10.34 18.05
C GLU A 234 -6.68 11.24 18.08
N HIS A 235 -7.13 11.62 19.29
CA HIS A 235 -8.23 12.58 19.45
C HIS A 235 -7.96 13.95 18.80
N ARG A 236 -6.68 14.34 18.67
CA ARG A 236 -6.27 15.58 17.98
C ARG A 236 -6.54 15.48 16.48
N LEU A 237 -6.20 14.34 15.86
CA LEU A 237 -6.52 14.05 14.45
C LEU A 237 -8.03 14.09 14.21
N LEU A 238 -8.80 13.40 15.04
CA LEU A 238 -10.27 13.39 14.94
C LEU A 238 -10.84 14.80 15.06
N LYS A 239 -10.31 15.62 15.95
CA LYS A 239 -10.76 17.01 16.10
C LYS A 239 -10.45 17.84 14.85
N SER A 240 -9.19 17.84 14.39
CA SER A 240 -8.75 18.63 13.23
C SER A 240 -9.46 18.25 11.93
N LEU A 241 -9.70 16.95 11.73
CA LEU A 241 -10.33 16.42 10.52
C LEU A 241 -11.86 16.43 10.60
N GLY A 242 -12.45 16.29 11.81
CA GLY A 242 -13.89 16.34 12.02
C GLY A 242 -14.52 17.71 11.73
N GLU A 243 -13.77 18.78 11.86
CA GLU A 243 -14.20 20.14 11.53
C GLU A 243 -14.39 20.37 10.01
N LEU A 244 -13.85 19.48 9.16
CA LEU A 244 -13.94 19.59 7.69
C LEU A 244 -15.28 19.16 7.12
N GLY A 245 -16.16 18.52 7.89
CA GLY A 245 -17.46 18.03 7.41
C GLY A 245 -17.38 16.85 6.47
N LEU A 246 -16.31 16.04 6.54
CA LEU A 246 -16.19 14.78 5.81
C LEU A 246 -17.23 13.77 6.29
N GLU A 247 -17.75 12.93 5.37
CA GLU A 247 -18.75 11.91 5.72
C GLU A 247 -18.20 10.91 6.77
N LYS A 248 -16.94 10.49 6.60
CA LYS A 248 -16.29 9.55 7.52
C LYS A 248 -14.79 9.78 7.60
N VAL A 249 -14.26 9.80 8.83
CA VAL A 249 -12.81 9.78 9.11
C VAL A 249 -12.48 8.54 9.92
N VAL A 250 -11.52 7.75 9.47
CA VAL A 250 -11.03 6.53 10.12
C VAL A 250 -9.54 6.71 10.44
N ILE A 251 -9.18 6.60 11.72
CA ILE A 251 -7.78 6.48 12.13
C ILE A 251 -7.47 5.00 12.17
N ALA A 252 -6.80 4.51 11.14
CA ALA A 252 -6.65 3.09 10.89
C ALA A 252 -5.85 2.35 11.97
N LYS A 253 -6.27 1.11 12.21
CA LYS A 253 -5.56 0.10 13.01
C LYS A 253 -5.39 -1.18 12.19
N ASP A 254 -4.43 -2.00 12.60
CA ASP A 254 -4.23 -3.30 11.97
C ASP A 254 -5.46 -4.19 12.14
N GLY A 255 -5.89 -4.80 11.04
CA GLY A 255 -7.06 -5.68 10.99
C GLY A 255 -8.40 -4.96 10.81
N GLU A 256 -8.42 -3.63 10.72
CA GLU A 256 -9.65 -2.86 10.50
C GLU A 256 -10.21 -3.09 9.10
N ILE A 257 -11.54 -3.25 9.03
CA ILE A 257 -12.27 -3.45 7.77
C ILE A 257 -13.23 -2.29 7.57
N ILE A 258 -13.12 -1.65 6.41
CA ILE A 258 -13.97 -0.52 5.99
C ILE A 258 -14.77 -0.99 4.76
N GLU A 259 -16.09 -0.97 4.89
CA GLU A 259 -17.01 -1.23 3.79
C GLU A 259 -17.62 0.09 3.29
N LEU A 260 -17.80 0.18 1.96
CA LEU A 260 -18.28 1.35 1.23
C LEU A 260 -19.54 1.03 0.45
#